data_fcef18b871ab5f1c7fb5b99384f60c90
#
_entry.id   fcef18b871ab5f1c7fb5b99384f60c90
#
_cell.length_a   1.000
_cell.length_b   1.000
_cell.length_c   1.000
_cell.angle_alpha   90.00
_cell.angle_beta   90.00
_cell.angle_gamma   90.00
#
_symmetry.space_group_name_H-M   'P 1'
#
loop_
_entity.id
_entity.type
_entity.pdbx_description
1 polymer ?
#
loop_
_entity_poly.entity_id
_entity_poly.type
_entity_poly.pdbx_seq_one_letter_code
_entity_poly.pdbx_strand_id
1 'polypeptide(L)'
;MTDITLYSRAWCSWCIDAKEYLTDKGYQFTEIDVGRDRDAYEEMRELSDQTYVPTLVAGDEVLANFDTEQLEKFLTKHGIEP
;
A
#
# COMPACT_ATOMS: atom_id res chain seq x y z
N MET A 1 6.37 10.05 -12.66
CA MET A 1 5.47 9.81 -11.51
C MET A 1 5.46 8.33 -11.18
N THR A 2 5.53 7.99 -9.92
CA THR A 2 5.52 6.60 -9.48
C THR A 2 4.09 6.14 -9.28
N ASP A 3 3.72 5.03 -9.91
CA ASP A 3 2.41 4.42 -9.68
C ASP A 3 2.39 3.74 -8.32
N ILE A 4 1.38 4.06 -7.53
CA ILE A 4 1.20 3.49 -6.21
C ILE A 4 -0.05 2.62 -6.19
N THR A 5 0.11 1.39 -5.75
CA THR A 5 -1.01 0.48 -5.53
C THR A 5 -1.04 0.10 -4.06
N LEU A 6 -2.18 0.29 -3.42
CA LEU A 6 -2.39 -0.09 -2.02
C LEU A 6 -3.33 -1.28 -1.96
N TYR A 7 -2.81 -2.41 -1.50
CA TYR A 7 -3.62 -3.60 -1.25
C TYR A 7 -4.14 -3.54 0.18
N SER A 8 -5.46 -3.66 0.33
CA SER A 8 -6.13 -3.45 1.60
C SER A 8 -7.24 -4.47 1.84
N ARG A 9 -7.87 -4.38 3.01
CA ARG A 9 -9.09 -5.11 3.36
C ARG A 9 -10.04 -4.16 4.07
N ALA A 10 -11.35 -4.44 3.96
CA ALA A 10 -12.38 -3.56 4.52
C ALA A 10 -12.28 -3.35 6.03
N TRP A 11 -11.80 -4.34 6.77
CA TRP A 11 -11.76 -4.32 8.23
C TRP A 11 -10.37 -4.05 8.80
N CYS A 12 -9.51 -3.43 8.04
CA CYS A 12 -8.12 -3.19 8.43
C CYS A 12 -7.93 -1.74 8.85
N SER A 13 -7.75 -1.48 10.14
CA SER A 13 -7.55 -0.12 10.63
C SER A 13 -6.26 0.51 10.08
N TRP A 14 -5.19 -0.28 9.98
CA TRP A 14 -3.93 0.20 9.41
C TRP A 14 -4.06 0.53 7.93
N CYS A 15 -4.93 -0.19 7.20
CA CYS A 15 -5.22 0.11 5.80
C CYS A 15 -5.95 1.45 5.68
N ILE A 16 -6.89 1.70 6.58
CA ILE A 16 -7.63 2.96 6.63
C ILE A 16 -6.68 4.12 6.91
N ASP A 17 -5.78 3.95 7.89
CA ASP A 17 -4.80 4.97 8.24
C ASP A 17 -3.86 5.27 7.08
N ALA A 18 -3.41 4.23 6.38
CA ALA A 18 -2.53 4.40 5.22
C ALA A 18 -3.23 5.17 4.11
N LYS A 19 -4.49 4.85 3.86
CA LYS A 19 -5.31 5.51 2.84
C LYS A 19 -5.51 6.99 3.17
N GLU A 20 -5.82 7.29 4.42
CA GLU A 20 -5.97 8.67 4.87
C GLU A 20 -4.67 9.44 4.74
N TYR A 21 -3.55 8.83 5.13
CA TYR A 21 -2.24 9.47 5.01
C TYR A 21 -1.94 9.84 3.55
N LEU A 22 -2.12 8.89 2.63
CA LEU A 22 -1.84 9.13 1.22
C LEU A 22 -2.74 10.21 0.65
N THR A 23 -4.02 10.18 1.00
CA THR A 23 -4.99 11.17 0.53
C THR A 23 -4.67 12.57 1.07
N ASP A 24 -4.38 12.67 2.37
CA ASP A 24 -4.09 13.95 3.02
C ASP A 24 -2.82 14.60 2.47
N LYS A 25 -1.85 13.80 2.08
CA LYS A 25 -0.58 14.29 1.52
C LYS A 25 -0.65 14.57 0.02
N GLY A 26 -1.76 14.26 -0.61
CA GLY A 26 -1.96 14.55 -2.02
C GLY A 26 -1.44 13.47 -2.97
N TYR A 27 -1.16 12.27 -2.47
CA TYR A 27 -0.74 11.16 -3.34
C TYR A 27 -1.92 10.60 -4.12
N GLN A 28 -1.67 10.25 -5.37
CA GLN A 28 -2.62 9.50 -6.18
C GLN A 28 -2.23 8.03 -6.11
N PHE A 29 -3.21 7.17 -5.87
CA PHE A 29 -2.96 5.74 -5.72
C PHE A 29 -4.21 4.94 -6.10
N THR A 30 -3.99 3.67 -6.43
CA THR A 30 -5.06 2.72 -6.68
C THR A 30 -5.21 1.83 -5.45
N GLU A 31 -6.42 1.75 -4.92
CA GLU A 31 -6.72 0.85 -3.80
C GLU A 31 -7.36 -0.41 -4.34
N ILE A 32 -6.87 -1.57 -3.91
CA ILE A 32 -7.43 -2.86 -4.29
C ILE A 32 -7.77 -3.64 -3.02
N ASP A 33 -9.03 -4.03 -2.89
CA ASP A 33 -9.51 -4.83 -1.75
C ASP A 33 -9.25 -6.31 -2.03
N VAL A 34 -8.21 -6.85 -1.40
CA VAL A 34 -7.83 -8.26 -1.60
C VAL A 34 -8.76 -9.24 -0.92
N GLY A 35 -9.65 -8.74 -0.06
CA GLY A 35 -10.70 -9.55 0.52
C GLY A 35 -11.83 -9.87 -0.48
N ARG A 36 -11.93 -9.07 -1.54
CA ARG A 36 -12.94 -9.23 -2.58
C ARG A 36 -12.39 -9.70 -3.92
N ASP A 37 -11.08 -9.59 -4.10
CA ASP A 37 -10.42 -9.91 -5.36
C ASP A 37 -9.32 -10.92 -5.11
N ARG A 38 -9.61 -12.17 -5.43
CA ARG A 38 -8.68 -13.27 -5.20
C ARG A 38 -7.41 -13.15 -6.06
N ASP A 39 -7.56 -12.71 -7.29
CA ASP A 39 -6.42 -12.55 -8.19
C ASP A 39 -5.48 -11.46 -7.66
N ALA A 40 -6.04 -10.38 -7.13
CA ALA A 40 -5.26 -9.32 -6.50
C ALA A 40 -4.55 -9.82 -5.24
N TYR A 41 -5.20 -10.66 -4.45
CA TYR A 41 -4.60 -11.27 -3.28
C TYR A 41 -3.37 -12.10 -3.66
N GLU A 42 -3.49 -12.93 -4.70
CA GLU A 42 -2.37 -13.74 -5.19
C GLU A 42 -1.24 -12.88 -5.72
N GLU A 43 -1.58 -11.81 -6.44
CA GLU A 43 -0.60 -10.85 -6.95
C GLU A 43 0.16 -10.18 -5.81
N MET A 44 -0.56 -9.73 -4.77
CA MET A 44 0.06 -9.14 -3.59
C MET A 44 1.02 -10.13 -2.93
N ARG A 45 0.60 -11.38 -2.80
CA ARG A 45 1.42 -12.41 -2.18
C ARG A 45 2.71 -12.67 -2.97
N GLU A 46 2.60 -12.69 -4.29
CA GLU A 46 3.77 -12.88 -5.15
C GLU A 46 4.74 -11.71 -5.07
N LEU A 47 4.21 -10.49 -5.08
CA LEU A 47 5.03 -9.27 -5.07
C LEU A 47 5.70 -9.03 -3.72
N SER A 48 5.02 -9.35 -2.62
CA SER A 48 5.48 -9.02 -1.28
C SER A 48 6.00 -10.22 -0.49
N ASP A 49 5.81 -11.43 -1.01
CA ASP A 49 6.21 -12.68 -0.37
C ASP A 49 5.60 -12.83 1.05
N GLN A 50 4.38 -12.33 1.22
CA GLN A 50 3.64 -12.41 2.47
C GLN A 50 2.15 -12.13 2.19
N THR A 51 1.29 -12.26 3.21
CA THR A 51 -0.17 -12.18 3.04
C THR A 51 -0.85 -11.11 3.87
N TYR A 52 -0.09 -10.25 4.53
CA TYR A 52 -0.65 -9.21 5.39
C TYR A 52 -1.02 -7.96 4.61
N VAL A 53 -1.97 -7.21 5.14
CA VAL A 53 -2.35 -5.90 4.64
C VAL A 53 -2.15 -4.88 5.77
N PRO A 54 -1.86 -3.62 5.49
CA PRO A 54 -1.72 -3.03 4.16
C PRO A 54 -0.41 -3.45 3.48
N THR A 55 -0.44 -3.55 2.16
CA THR A 55 0.76 -3.75 1.34
C THR A 55 0.73 -2.70 0.24
N LEU A 56 1.84 -2.00 0.10
CA LEU A 56 1.95 -0.93 -0.88
C LEU A 56 3.03 -1.28 -1.91
N VAL A 57 2.71 -1.11 -3.16
CA VAL A 57 3.66 -1.29 -4.26
C VAL A 57 3.80 0.06 -4.97
N ALA A 58 5.04 0.53 -5.06
CA ALA A 58 5.35 1.81 -5.70
C ALA A 58 6.48 1.55 -6.70
N GLY A 59 6.11 1.43 -7.98
CA GLY A 59 7.07 1.01 -8.99
C GLY A 59 7.60 -0.39 -8.69
N ASP A 60 8.89 -0.51 -8.48
CA ASP A 60 9.54 -1.79 -8.15
C ASP A 60 9.71 -2.00 -6.64
N GLU A 61 9.27 -1.04 -5.83
CA GLU A 61 9.45 -1.09 -4.38
C GLU A 61 8.19 -1.56 -3.69
N VAL A 62 8.35 -2.37 -2.64
CA VAL A 62 7.22 -2.96 -1.89
C VAL A 62 7.40 -2.68 -0.41
N LEU A 63 6.33 -2.24 0.24
CA LEU A 63 6.27 -2.10 1.70
C LEU A 63 5.08 -2.91 2.19
N ALA A 64 5.32 -3.84 3.11
CA ALA A 64 4.29 -4.76 3.59
C ALA A 64 4.09 -4.64 5.10
N ASN A 65 2.84 -4.72 5.52
CA ASN A 65 2.45 -4.78 6.93
C ASN A 65 3.03 -3.60 7.71
N PHE A 66 2.61 -2.39 7.36
CA PHE A 66 3.22 -1.16 7.87
C PHE A 66 2.19 -0.26 8.56
N ASP A 67 2.71 0.65 9.41
CA ASP A 67 1.93 1.78 9.93
C ASP A 67 2.27 3.05 9.16
N THR A 68 1.65 4.18 9.53
CA THR A 68 1.85 5.45 8.80
C THR A 68 3.26 6.01 8.97
N GLU A 69 3.91 5.76 10.10
CA GLU A 69 5.28 6.19 10.32
C GLU A 69 6.24 5.44 9.38
N GLN A 70 6.07 4.14 9.25
CA GLN A 70 6.86 3.32 8.33
C GLN A 70 6.58 3.72 6.88
N LEU A 71 5.34 4.06 6.57
CA LEU A 71 4.94 4.53 5.24
C LEU A 71 5.66 5.83 4.90
N GLU A 72 5.67 6.78 5.82
CA GLU A 72 6.36 8.06 5.61
C GLU A 72 7.84 7.85 5.33
N LYS A 73 8.49 7.01 6.13
CA LYS A 73 9.92 6.71 5.96
C LYS A 73 10.19 6.03 4.62
N PHE A 74 9.33 5.11 4.22
CA PHE A 74 9.45 4.42 2.95
C PHE A 74 9.36 5.38 1.77
N LEU A 75 8.36 6.26 1.78
CA LEU A 75 8.16 7.23 0.70
C LEU A 75 9.33 8.21 0.61
N THR A 76 9.82 8.66 1.76
CA THR A 76 10.98 9.57 1.81
C THR A 76 12.24 8.87 1.32
N LYS A 77 12.48 7.65 1.77
CA LYS A 77 13.67 6.88 1.40
C LYS A 77 13.77 6.67 -0.11
N HIS A 78 12.65 6.40 -0.76
CA HIS A 78 12.62 6.12 -2.19
C HIS A 78 12.32 7.34 -3.05
N GLY A 79 12.25 8.52 -2.43
CA GLY A 79 12.01 9.76 -3.16
C GLY A 79 10.66 9.82 -3.85
N ILE A 80 9.65 9.16 -3.28
CA ILE A 80 8.31 9.12 -3.85
C ILE A 80 7.51 10.32 -3.32
N GLU A 81 7.12 11.21 -4.22
CA GLU A 81 6.40 12.43 -3.88
C GLU A 81 5.00 12.44 -4.50
N PRO A 82 4.06 13.19 -3.89
CA PRO A 82 2.71 13.29 -4.44
C PRO A 82 2.63 14.02 -5.76
#